data_0f03c0d12d8da2f07841700c13d7f6cc
#
_entry.id   0f03c0d12d8da2f07841700c13d7f6cc
#
_cell.length_a   1.000
_cell.length_b   1.000
_cell.length_c   1.000
_cell.angle_alpha   90.00
_cell.angle_beta   90.00
_cell.angle_gamma   90.00
#
_symmetry.space_group_name_H-M   'P 1'
#
loop_
_entity.id
_entity.type
_entity.pdbx_description
1 polymer ?
#
loop_
_entity_poly.entity_id
_entity_poly.type
_entity_poly.pdbx_seq_one_letter_code
_entity_poly.pdbx_strand_id
1 'polypeptide(L)'
;VMKVLAFDTSSKALSLAILEDKQVLAETTINIKKNHSITLMPAIDFLMASLDWTPKDLDRIVVAEGPGSYTGLRIAVATAKTLAHTLNIELVGMSSLLALVPYQQEGLFVPLMDARRNNVYAGFYENAKPVMPEAHLSFEEVLEKVKGASQVTFVGEVAPFVEQIQEHLPRTNYKETLPNAANLALLAWDKEADSLH
;
A
#
# COMPACT_ATOMS: atom_id res chain seq x y z
N VAL A 1 -19.05 -9.44 -12.04
CA VAL A 1 -18.78 -8.08 -11.55
C VAL A 1 -18.26 -8.16 -10.13
N MET A 2 -17.04 -7.66 -9.89
CA MET A 2 -16.45 -7.63 -8.55
C MET A 2 -16.33 -6.18 -8.07
N LYS A 3 -16.96 -5.87 -6.94
CA LYS A 3 -16.92 -4.56 -6.31
C LYS A 3 -16.03 -4.62 -5.09
N VAL A 4 -15.00 -3.79 -5.08
CA VAL A 4 -13.91 -3.84 -4.10
C VAL A 4 -13.75 -2.52 -3.38
N LEU A 5 -13.61 -2.61 -2.05
CA LEU A 5 -13.15 -1.50 -1.21
C LEU A 5 -11.74 -1.83 -0.74
N ALA A 6 -10.80 -0.92 -0.98
CA ALA A 6 -9.42 -1.07 -0.54
C ALA A 6 -9.01 0.11 0.32
N PHE A 7 -8.20 -0.15 1.37
CA PHE A 7 -7.69 0.95 2.17
C PHE A 7 -6.37 0.62 2.86
N ASP A 8 -5.64 1.69 3.18
CA ASP A 8 -4.33 1.64 3.81
C ASP A 8 -4.22 2.77 4.82
N THR A 9 -3.92 2.43 6.06
CA THR A 9 -3.63 3.37 7.14
C THR A 9 -2.28 3.07 7.78
N SER A 10 -1.35 2.50 7.01
CA SER A 10 -0.04 2.05 7.52
C SER A 10 0.95 3.19 7.77
N SER A 11 0.68 4.37 7.24
CA SER A 11 1.54 5.55 7.39
C SER A 11 0.72 6.73 7.93
N LYS A 12 1.25 7.95 7.78
CA LYS A 12 0.52 9.17 8.13
C LYS A 12 -0.62 9.48 7.15
N ALA A 13 -0.63 8.81 6.01
CA ALA A 13 -1.67 8.97 5.01
C ALA A 13 -2.76 7.93 5.21
N LEU A 14 -3.99 8.34 4.93
CA LEU A 14 -5.13 7.45 4.78
C LEU A 14 -5.42 7.36 3.30
N SER A 15 -5.38 6.17 2.73
CA SER A 15 -5.70 5.95 1.33
C SER A 15 -6.89 5.01 1.21
N LEU A 16 -7.85 5.37 0.37
CA LEU A 16 -9.08 4.61 0.12
C LEU A 16 -9.34 4.54 -1.37
N ALA A 17 -9.87 3.43 -1.83
CA ALA A 17 -10.29 3.28 -3.22
C ALA A 17 -11.49 2.34 -3.31
N ILE A 18 -12.37 2.63 -4.27
CA ILE A 18 -13.48 1.77 -4.62
C ILE A 18 -13.34 1.43 -6.11
N LEU A 19 -13.38 0.14 -6.40
CA LEU A 19 -13.21 -0.36 -7.76
C LEU A 19 -14.35 -1.29 -8.15
N GLU A 20 -14.64 -1.31 -9.44
CA GLU A 20 -15.54 -2.27 -10.04
C GLU A 20 -14.84 -2.85 -11.27
N ASP A 21 -14.58 -4.15 -11.25
CA ASP A 21 -13.91 -4.87 -12.35
C ASP A 21 -12.64 -4.17 -12.84
N LYS A 22 -11.73 -3.86 -11.92
CA LYS A 22 -10.45 -3.19 -12.15
C LYS A 22 -10.56 -1.71 -12.53
N GLN A 23 -11.78 -1.17 -12.62
CA GLN A 23 -11.97 0.25 -12.85
C GLN A 23 -12.05 0.99 -11.53
N VAL A 24 -11.21 1.99 -11.33
CA VAL A 24 -11.26 2.83 -10.13
C VAL A 24 -12.42 3.80 -10.29
N LEU A 25 -13.43 3.68 -9.43
CA LEU A 25 -14.61 4.55 -9.45
C LEU A 25 -14.44 5.74 -8.53
N ALA A 26 -13.77 5.57 -7.41
CA ALA A 26 -13.51 6.63 -6.45
C ALA A 26 -12.24 6.33 -5.69
N GLU A 27 -11.46 7.36 -5.41
CA GLU A 27 -10.28 7.22 -4.57
C GLU A 27 -9.98 8.51 -3.84
N THR A 28 -9.35 8.40 -2.69
CA THR A 28 -8.87 9.54 -1.94
C THR A 28 -7.64 9.16 -1.15
N THR A 29 -6.72 10.12 -1.03
CA THR A 29 -5.58 10.00 -0.14
C THR A 29 -5.53 11.26 0.71
N ILE A 30 -5.58 11.08 2.02
CA ILE A 30 -5.54 12.18 2.98
C ILE A 30 -4.27 12.03 3.79
N ASN A 31 -3.41 13.05 3.71
CA ASN A 31 -2.18 13.06 4.48
C ASN A 31 -2.50 13.63 5.86
N ILE A 32 -2.90 12.74 6.77
CA ILE A 32 -3.34 13.12 8.11
C ILE A 32 -2.24 12.86 9.16
N LYS A 33 -2.14 13.77 10.10
CA LYS A 33 -1.21 13.64 11.22
C LYS A 33 -1.91 13.24 12.51
N LYS A 34 -3.19 12.86 12.41
CA LYS A 34 -4.06 12.56 13.54
C LYS A 34 -4.52 11.09 13.55
N ASN A 35 -5.37 10.77 14.50
CA ASN A 35 -5.87 9.43 14.75
C ASN A 35 -6.75 8.93 13.59
N HIS A 36 -6.30 7.89 12.90
CA HIS A 36 -7.01 7.26 11.78
C HIS A 36 -8.36 6.67 12.18
N SER A 37 -8.55 6.31 13.45
CA SER A 37 -9.81 5.69 13.89
C SER A 37 -11.00 6.64 13.75
N ILE A 38 -10.75 7.95 13.82
CA ILE A 38 -11.80 8.96 13.67
C ILE A 38 -12.12 9.21 12.19
N THR A 39 -11.16 8.97 11.31
CA THR A 39 -11.24 9.38 9.90
C THR A 39 -11.62 8.26 8.93
N LEU A 40 -11.28 7.01 9.27
CA LEU A 40 -11.44 5.88 8.34
C LEU A 40 -12.91 5.62 7.98
N MET A 41 -13.77 5.36 8.95
CA MET A 41 -15.19 5.05 8.65
C MET A 41 -15.92 6.20 8.00
N PRO A 42 -15.80 7.47 8.46
CA PRO A 42 -16.40 8.57 7.74
C PRO A 42 -15.94 8.70 6.29
N ALA A 43 -14.68 8.45 6.02
CA ALA A 43 -14.14 8.49 4.65
C ALA A 43 -14.71 7.37 3.78
N ILE A 44 -14.82 6.16 4.33
CA ILE A 44 -15.46 5.04 3.63
C ILE A 44 -16.92 5.38 3.29
N ASP A 45 -17.65 5.88 4.28
CA ASP A 45 -19.05 6.25 4.10
C ASP A 45 -19.22 7.33 3.03
N PHE A 46 -18.35 8.31 3.03
CA PHE A 46 -18.37 9.39 2.05
C PHE A 46 -18.18 8.86 0.62
N LEU A 47 -17.17 8.01 0.40
CA LEU A 47 -16.91 7.45 -0.92
C LEU A 47 -18.06 6.53 -1.38
N MET A 48 -18.57 5.70 -0.48
CA MET A 48 -19.69 4.80 -0.80
C MET A 48 -20.94 5.59 -1.18
N ALA A 49 -21.28 6.60 -0.39
CA ALA A 49 -22.43 7.45 -0.65
C ALA A 49 -22.30 8.22 -1.97
N SER A 50 -21.08 8.64 -2.30
CA SER A 50 -20.81 9.36 -3.56
C SER A 50 -21.11 8.52 -4.80
N LEU A 51 -21.11 7.19 -4.65
CA LEU A 51 -21.39 6.24 -5.73
C LEU A 51 -22.81 5.66 -5.64
N ASP A 52 -23.59 6.10 -4.66
CA ASP A 52 -24.88 5.50 -4.33
C ASP A 52 -24.76 4.00 -4.00
N TRP A 53 -23.63 3.61 -3.43
CA TRP A 53 -23.41 2.24 -2.97
C TRP A 53 -23.66 2.13 -1.47
N THR A 54 -24.15 0.96 -1.07
CA THR A 54 -24.24 0.58 0.34
C THR A 54 -23.17 -0.51 0.61
N PRO A 55 -22.82 -0.77 1.87
CA PRO A 55 -21.85 -1.84 2.17
C PRO A 55 -22.24 -3.20 1.58
N LYS A 56 -23.55 -3.46 1.42
CA LYS A 56 -24.03 -4.73 0.84
C LYS A 56 -23.67 -4.90 -0.63
N ASP A 57 -23.26 -3.84 -1.31
CA ASP A 57 -22.83 -3.92 -2.71
C ASP A 57 -21.42 -4.49 -2.84
N LEU A 58 -20.63 -4.51 -1.77
CA LEU A 58 -19.24 -4.92 -1.80
C LEU A 58 -19.07 -6.44 -1.87
N ASP A 59 -18.10 -6.88 -2.65
CA ASP A 59 -17.75 -8.29 -2.81
C ASP A 59 -16.41 -8.63 -2.15
N ARG A 60 -15.54 -7.65 -1.93
CA ARG A 60 -14.19 -7.87 -1.41
C ARG A 60 -13.67 -6.63 -0.68
N ILE A 61 -12.95 -6.88 0.41
CA ILE A 61 -12.16 -5.86 1.11
C ILE A 61 -10.68 -6.19 0.89
N VAL A 62 -9.89 -5.19 0.50
CA VAL A 62 -8.43 -5.31 0.41
C VAL A 62 -7.81 -4.31 1.39
N VAL A 63 -6.90 -4.78 2.23
CA VAL A 63 -6.32 -3.96 3.29
C VAL A 63 -4.80 -4.13 3.34
N ALA A 64 -4.08 -3.02 3.56
CA ALA A 64 -2.66 -3.07 3.88
C ALA A 64 -2.49 -3.58 5.31
N GLU A 65 -1.68 -4.63 5.48
CA GLU A 65 -1.52 -5.31 6.77
C GLU A 65 -0.13 -5.18 7.38
N GLY A 66 0.69 -4.33 6.83
CA GLY A 66 2.05 -4.10 7.30
C GLY A 66 3.06 -4.26 6.18
N PRO A 67 4.27 -3.74 6.39
CA PRO A 67 4.74 -2.99 7.56
C PRO A 67 4.13 -1.59 7.68
N GLY A 68 4.33 -0.95 8.84
CA GLY A 68 3.88 0.43 9.04
C GLY A 68 3.56 0.76 10.49
N SER A 69 2.83 1.86 10.69
CA SER A 69 2.38 2.31 11.99
C SER A 69 1.52 1.25 12.70
N TYR A 70 1.94 0.84 13.88
CA TYR A 70 1.22 -0.17 14.65
C TYR A 70 -0.24 0.20 14.90
N THR A 71 -0.48 1.44 15.33
CA THR A 71 -1.84 1.93 15.60
C THR A 71 -2.69 1.96 14.33
N GLY A 72 -2.14 2.51 13.26
CA GLY A 72 -2.85 2.59 11.97
C GLY A 72 -3.18 1.22 11.41
N LEU A 73 -2.22 0.28 11.46
CA LEU A 73 -2.42 -1.08 10.98
C LEU A 73 -3.51 -1.82 11.76
N ARG A 74 -3.51 -1.67 13.09
CA ARG A 74 -4.55 -2.30 13.91
C ARG A 74 -5.93 -1.80 13.56
N ILE A 75 -6.08 -0.50 13.36
CA ILE A 75 -7.36 0.11 12.99
C ILE A 75 -7.82 -0.44 11.63
N ALA A 76 -6.95 -0.43 10.64
CA ALA A 76 -7.29 -0.88 9.29
C ALA A 76 -7.65 -2.36 9.28
N VAL A 77 -6.82 -3.21 9.87
CA VAL A 77 -7.03 -4.66 9.85
C VAL A 77 -8.30 -5.02 10.64
N ALA A 78 -8.51 -4.40 11.81
CA ALA A 78 -9.72 -4.65 12.60
C ALA A 78 -10.98 -4.22 11.83
N THR A 79 -10.94 -3.05 11.19
CA THR A 79 -12.06 -2.56 10.38
C THR A 79 -12.34 -3.51 9.21
N ALA A 80 -11.28 -3.93 8.50
CA ALA A 80 -11.41 -4.83 7.36
C ALA A 80 -12.01 -6.18 7.76
N LYS A 81 -11.53 -6.76 8.86
CA LYS A 81 -12.05 -8.04 9.37
C LYS A 81 -13.51 -7.92 9.79
N THR A 82 -13.87 -6.85 10.49
CA THR A 82 -15.25 -6.61 10.92
C THR A 82 -16.19 -6.47 9.72
N LEU A 83 -15.80 -5.67 8.74
CA LEU A 83 -16.63 -5.49 7.53
C LEU A 83 -16.77 -6.79 6.74
N ALA A 84 -15.66 -7.49 6.50
CA ALA A 84 -15.69 -8.73 5.73
C ALA A 84 -16.51 -9.80 6.43
N HIS A 85 -16.38 -9.92 7.73
CA HIS A 85 -17.16 -10.89 8.52
C HIS A 85 -18.65 -10.54 8.54
N THR A 86 -18.98 -9.28 8.84
CA THR A 86 -20.36 -8.82 8.92
C THR A 86 -21.09 -8.95 7.58
N LEU A 87 -20.39 -8.63 6.49
CA LEU A 87 -20.97 -8.67 5.14
C LEU A 87 -20.84 -10.05 4.49
N ASN A 88 -20.09 -10.96 5.10
CA ASN A 88 -19.78 -12.29 4.57
C ASN A 88 -19.16 -12.20 3.17
N ILE A 89 -18.11 -11.39 3.05
CA ILE A 89 -17.41 -11.15 1.79
C ILE A 89 -15.93 -11.45 1.96
N GLU A 90 -15.21 -11.48 0.83
CA GLU A 90 -13.79 -11.78 0.79
C GLU A 90 -12.95 -10.71 1.49
N LEU A 91 -11.86 -11.15 2.12
CA LEU A 91 -10.83 -10.28 2.70
C LEU A 91 -9.48 -10.68 2.12
N VAL A 92 -8.73 -9.70 1.64
CA VAL A 92 -7.36 -9.92 1.15
C VAL A 92 -6.43 -8.93 1.85
N GLY A 93 -5.44 -9.45 2.58
CA GLY A 93 -4.37 -8.65 3.16
C GLY A 93 -3.21 -8.53 2.19
N MET A 94 -2.65 -7.35 2.08
CA MET A 94 -1.52 -7.06 1.18
C MET A 94 -0.43 -6.34 1.94
N SER A 95 0.81 -6.51 1.49
CA SER A 95 1.92 -5.72 2.04
C SER A 95 1.67 -4.22 1.81
N SER A 96 1.88 -3.43 2.85
CA SER A 96 1.78 -1.97 2.77
C SER A 96 2.76 -1.37 1.77
N LEU A 97 3.90 -2.03 1.55
CA LEU A 97 4.90 -1.56 0.59
C LEU A 97 4.36 -1.57 -0.84
N LEU A 98 3.45 -2.48 -1.16
CA LEU A 98 2.84 -2.54 -2.48
C LEU A 98 1.91 -1.35 -2.77
N ALA A 99 1.40 -0.67 -1.74
CA ALA A 99 0.62 0.54 -1.94
C ALA A 99 1.46 1.70 -2.50
N LEU A 100 2.78 1.60 -2.40
CA LEU A 100 3.73 2.61 -2.86
C LEU A 100 4.23 2.37 -4.29
N VAL A 101 4.00 1.16 -4.82
CA VAL A 101 4.51 0.73 -6.13
C VAL A 101 3.48 1.01 -7.20
N PRO A 102 3.84 1.73 -8.28
CA PRO A 102 2.90 1.95 -9.37
C PRO A 102 2.49 0.64 -10.04
N TYR A 103 1.22 0.56 -10.44
CA TYR A 103 0.70 -0.59 -11.15
C TYR A 103 1.18 -0.58 -12.61
N GLN A 104 1.68 -1.72 -13.08
CA GLN A 104 2.09 -1.94 -14.48
C GLN A 104 3.21 -1.01 -14.99
N GLN A 105 4.31 -0.90 -14.24
CA GLN A 105 5.50 -0.20 -14.71
C GLN A 105 6.70 -1.13 -14.80
N GLU A 106 7.59 -0.82 -15.74
CA GLU A 106 8.81 -1.59 -15.98
C GLU A 106 9.93 -1.21 -15.03
N GLY A 107 10.84 -2.17 -14.80
CA GLY A 107 12.01 -1.96 -13.98
C GLY A 107 11.83 -2.46 -12.56
N LEU A 108 12.89 -2.33 -11.78
CA LEU A 108 12.90 -2.69 -10.38
C LEU A 108 12.39 -1.52 -9.53
N PHE A 109 11.30 -1.74 -8.83
CA PHE A 109 10.78 -0.76 -7.88
C PHE A 109 11.13 -1.18 -6.47
N VAL A 110 11.65 -0.23 -5.70
CA VAL A 110 12.04 -0.44 -4.32
C VAL A 110 11.23 0.51 -3.44
N PRO A 111 10.07 0.07 -2.94
CA PRO A 111 9.30 0.86 -1.99
C PRO A 111 10.01 0.89 -0.64
N LEU A 112 10.03 2.08 -0.04
CA LEU A 112 10.70 2.34 1.23
C LEU A 112 9.73 2.94 2.24
N MET A 113 9.81 2.45 3.48
CA MET A 113 9.25 3.14 4.64
C MET A 113 10.39 3.41 5.61
N ASP A 114 10.49 4.64 6.09
CA ASP A 114 11.53 5.03 7.04
C ASP A 114 11.33 4.32 8.37
N ALA A 115 12.32 3.56 8.81
CA ALA A 115 12.31 2.82 10.07
C ALA A 115 13.29 3.42 11.09
N ARG A 116 13.72 4.68 10.85
CA ARG A 116 14.64 5.44 11.68
C ARG A 116 16.07 4.90 11.70
N ARG A 117 17.01 5.75 12.08
CA ARG A 117 18.43 5.42 12.21
C ARG A 117 19.03 4.82 10.93
N ASN A 118 18.63 5.39 9.79
CA ASN A 118 19.05 4.94 8.46
C ASN A 118 18.62 3.51 8.14
N ASN A 119 17.55 3.05 8.76
CA ASN A 119 16.93 1.76 8.45
C ASN A 119 15.61 2.00 7.72
N VAL A 120 15.21 0.99 6.96
CA VAL A 120 13.96 1.02 6.19
C VAL A 120 13.25 -0.32 6.28
N TYR A 121 11.95 -0.29 6.06
CA TYR A 121 11.25 -1.44 5.51
C TYR A 121 11.31 -1.28 4.00
N ALA A 122 11.79 -2.30 3.31
CA ALA A 122 11.98 -2.25 1.87
C ALA A 122 11.44 -3.50 1.20
N GLY A 123 10.91 -3.33 0.00
CA GLY A 123 10.54 -4.41 -0.88
C GLY A 123 11.28 -4.24 -2.21
N PHE A 124 11.26 -5.28 -3.05
CA PHE A 124 11.99 -5.31 -4.32
C PHE A 124 11.08 -5.99 -5.34
N TYR A 125 10.52 -5.21 -6.26
CA TYR A 125 9.46 -5.70 -7.15
C TYR A 125 9.74 -5.38 -8.61
N GLU A 126 9.57 -6.38 -9.47
CA GLU A 126 9.53 -6.19 -10.91
C GLU A 126 8.16 -6.65 -11.42
N ASN A 127 7.46 -5.78 -12.15
CA ASN A 127 6.09 -6.06 -12.60
C ASN A 127 5.19 -6.50 -11.45
N ALA A 128 5.33 -5.83 -10.30
CA ALA A 128 4.59 -6.10 -9.07
C ALA A 128 4.85 -7.48 -8.44
N LYS A 129 5.87 -8.20 -8.92
CA LYS A 129 6.27 -9.49 -8.36
C LYS A 129 7.54 -9.32 -7.54
N PRO A 130 7.60 -9.93 -6.34
CA PRO A 130 8.80 -9.83 -5.52
C PRO A 130 9.97 -10.56 -6.16
N VAL A 131 11.12 -9.88 -6.28
CA VAL A 131 12.36 -10.49 -6.75
C VAL A 131 13.31 -10.81 -5.60
N MET A 132 13.07 -10.20 -4.44
CA MET A 132 13.74 -10.49 -3.18
C MET A 132 12.71 -10.32 -2.05
N PRO A 133 12.90 -10.99 -0.90
CA PRO A 133 11.97 -10.82 0.22
C PRO A 133 11.94 -9.39 0.74
N GLU A 134 10.76 -8.93 1.17
CA GLU A 134 10.64 -7.71 1.95
C GLU A 134 11.37 -7.89 3.27
N ALA A 135 12.03 -6.83 3.73
CA ALA A 135 12.79 -6.91 4.97
C ALA A 135 12.97 -5.55 5.63
N HIS A 136 13.29 -5.58 6.91
CA HIS A 136 13.79 -4.45 7.69
C HIS A 136 15.31 -4.44 7.52
N LEU A 137 15.83 -3.43 6.85
CA LEU A 137 17.23 -3.37 6.45
C LEU A 137 17.83 -2.00 6.76
N SER A 138 19.17 -1.96 6.94
CA SER A 138 19.86 -0.67 6.84
C SER A 138 19.78 -0.20 5.39
N PHE A 139 19.81 1.11 5.18
CA PHE A 139 19.75 1.62 3.82
C PHE A 139 21.03 1.27 3.03
N GLU A 140 22.17 1.12 3.71
CA GLU A 140 23.40 0.62 3.08
C GLU A 140 23.20 -0.78 2.48
N GLU A 141 22.49 -1.66 3.18
CA GLU A 141 22.19 -3.00 2.67
C GLU A 141 21.27 -2.94 1.45
N VAL A 142 20.31 -2.01 1.44
CA VAL A 142 19.43 -1.81 0.28
C VAL A 142 20.24 -1.38 -0.94
N LEU A 143 21.15 -0.40 -0.77
CA LEU A 143 22.02 0.06 -1.84
C LEU A 143 22.86 -1.09 -2.42
N GLU A 144 23.40 -1.94 -1.55
CA GLU A 144 24.19 -3.09 -1.96
C GLU A 144 23.35 -4.11 -2.75
N LYS A 145 22.10 -4.35 -2.32
CA LYS A 145 21.22 -5.33 -2.97
C LYS A 145 20.81 -4.91 -4.39
N VAL A 146 20.72 -3.62 -4.67
CA VAL A 146 20.29 -3.13 -5.99
C VAL A 146 21.46 -2.68 -6.86
N LYS A 147 22.68 -2.74 -6.34
CA LYS A 147 23.88 -2.43 -7.09
C LYS A 147 24.00 -3.34 -8.30
N GLY A 148 24.14 -2.75 -9.47
CA GLY A 148 24.20 -3.50 -10.73
C GLY A 148 22.87 -3.74 -11.42
N ALA A 149 21.75 -3.43 -10.79
CA ALA A 149 20.46 -3.49 -11.48
C ALA A 149 20.36 -2.33 -12.48
N SER A 150 19.77 -2.61 -13.65
CA SER A 150 19.79 -1.67 -14.77
C SER A 150 18.77 -0.54 -14.70
N GLN A 151 17.62 -0.80 -14.13
CA GLN A 151 16.54 0.18 -13.97
C GLN A 151 15.99 0.09 -12.56
N VAL A 152 16.35 1.04 -11.71
CA VAL A 152 15.90 1.06 -10.32
C VAL A 152 15.15 2.36 -10.06
N THR A 153 13.98 2.25 -9.42
CA THR A 153 13.22 3.39 -8.94
C THR A 153 12.86 3.17 -7.47
N PHE A 154 13.34 4.07 -6.63
CA PHE A 154 12.95 4.10 -5.22
C PHE A 154 11.65 4.91 -5.08
N VAL A 155 10.69 4.37 -4.34
CA VAL A 155 9.40 5.04 -4.12
C VAL A 155 9.02 5.00 -2.65
N GLY A 156 8.05 5.81 -2.27
CA GLY A 156 7.59 5.88 -0.89
C GLY A 156 8.29 6.98 -0.12
N GLU A 157 8.78 6.67 1.07
CA GLU A 157 9.44 7.63 1.95
C GLU A 157 10.92 7.75 1.61
N VAL A 158 11.20 8.34 0.46
CA VAL A 158 12.56 8.41 -0.08
C VAL A 158 13.36 9.62 0.42
N ALA A 159 12.68 10.68 0.88
CA ALA A 159 13.33 11.95 1.21
C ALA A 159 14.56 11.83 2.11
N PRO A 160 14.56 11.03 3.19
CA PRO A 160 15.74 10.91 4.06
C PRO A 160 16.95 10.23 3.38
N PHE A 161 16.74 9.59 2.24
CA PHE A 161 17.75 8.74 1.60
C PHE A 161 18.26 9.29 0.28
N VAL A 162 17.74 10.44 -0.17
CA VAL A 162 18.05 11.00 -1.48
C VAL A 162 19.55 11.28 -1.64
N GLU A 163 20.22 11.84 -0.64
CA GLU A 163 21.66 12.10 -0.72
C GLU A 163 22.45 10.82 -0.94
N GLN A 164 22.10 9.77 -0.21
CA GLN A 164 22.77 8.48 -0.33
C GLN A 164 22.54 7.85 -1.71
N ILE A 165 21.30 7.99 -2.23
CA ILE A 165 20.98 7.48 -3.57
C ILE A 165 21.80 8.21 -4.62
N GLN A 166 21.85 9.53 -4.56
CA GLN A 166 22.59 10.33 -5.53
C GLN A 166 24.10 10.08 -5.46
N GLU A 167 24.63 9.85 -4.27
CA GLU A 167 26.06 9.59 -4.07
C GLU A 167 26.46 8.19 -4.56
N HIS A 168 25.68 7.17 -4.22
CA HIS A 168 26.06 5.77 -4.47
C HIS A 168 25.47 5.18 -5.73
N LEU A 169 24.29 5.66 -6.16
CA LEU A 169 23.56 5.14 -7.32
C LEU A 169 23.02 6.29 -8.17
N PRO A 170 23.91 7.12 -8.76
CA PRO A 170 23.49 8.36 -9.41
C PRO A 170 22.59 8.18 -10.65
N ARG A 171 22.51 6.96 -11.18
CA ARG A 171 21.66 6.67 -12.36
C ARG A 171 20.31 6.08 -12.02
N THR A 172 20.01 5.92 -10.73
CA THR A 172 18.69 5.43 -10.32
C THR A 172 17.71 6.58 -10.21
N ASN A 173 16.43 6.22 -10.30
CA ASN A 173 15.35 7.17 -10.14
C ASN A 173 14.79 7.07 -8.72
N TYR A 174 14.20 8.15 -8.24
CA TYR A 174 13.49 8.15 -6.98
C TYR A 174 12.31 9.10 -7.06
N LYS A 175 11.25 8.77 -6.34
CA LYS A 175 10.06 9.61 -6.28
C LYS A 175 9.38 9.41 -4.93
N GLU A 176 9.16 10.50 -4.21
CA GLU A 176 8.35 10.47 -2.99
C GLU A 176 6.92 10.14 -3.38
N THR A 177 6.36 9.08 -2.81
CA THR A 177 4.98 8.68 -3.08
C THR A 177 4.24 8.40 -1.77
N LEU A 178 2.94 8.63 -1.79
CA LEU A 178 2.04 8.23 -0.72
C LEU A 178 1.40 6.90 -1.06
N PRO A 179 0.91 6.16 -0.06
CA PRO A 179 0.18 4.92 -0.32
C PRO A 179 -1.02 5.17 -1.24
N ASN A 180 -1.23 4.26 -2.16
CA ASN A 180 -2.36 4.29 -3.08
C ASN A 180 -3.13 2.97 -2.95
N ALA A 181 -4.31 3.03 -2.34
CA ALA A 181 -5.11 1.84 -2.09
C ALA A 181 -5.61 1.18 -3.38
N ALA A 182 -5.80 1.95 -4.45
CA ALA A 182 -6.18 1.37 -5.74
C ALA A 182 -5.12 0.39 -6.24
N ASN A 183 -3.84 0.68 -6.03
CA ASN A 183 -2.76 -0.24 -6.40
C ASN A 183 -2.89 -1.57 -5.67
N LEU A 184 -3.23 -1.53 -4.37
CA LEU A 184 -3.42 -2.76 -3.61
C LEU A 184 -4.55 -3.61 -4.19
N ALA A 185 -5.68 -2.98 -4.52
CA ALA A 185 -6.82 -3.67 -5.08
C ALA A 185 -6.48 -4.32 -6.43
N LEU A 186 -5.78 -3.58 -7.29
CA LEU A 186 -5.38 -4.08 -8.61
C LEU A 186 -4.38 -5.22 -8.51
N LEU A 187 -3.38 -5.10 -7.64
CA LEU A 187 -2.37 -6.14 -7.43
C LEU A 187 -2.95 -7.38 -6.76
N ALA A 188 -4.03 -7.23 -6.01
CA ALA A 188 -4.69 -8.33 -5.33
C ALA A 188 -5.78 -9.00 -6.18
N TRP A 189 -6.02 -8.51 -7.41
CA TRP A 189 -7.20 -8.92 -8.18
C TRP A 189 -7.34 -10.43 -8.34
N ASP A 190 -6.25 -11.10 -8.67
CA ASP A 190 -6.23 -12.55 -8.88
C ASP A 190 -5.82 -13.32 -7.64
N LYS A 191 -5.66 -12.65 -6.50
CA LYS A 191 -5.26 -13.30 -5.26
C LYS A 191 -6.46 -13.93 -4.58
N GLU A 192 -6.26 -15.12 -4.00
CA GLU A 192 -7.30 -15.78 -3.21
C GLU A 192 -7.57 -15.03 -1.91
N ALA A 193 -8.81 -15.11 -1.44
CA ALA A 193 -9.21 -14.50 -0.19
C ALA A 193 -8.51 -15.17 1.00
N ASP A 194 -8.20 -14.36 2.02
CA ASP A 194 -7.64 -14.85 3.28
C ASP A 194 -8.71 -15.60 4.07
N SER A 195 -8.26 -16.53 4.93
CA SER A 195 -9.17 -17.15 5.88
C SER A 195 -9.56 -16.15 6.96
N LEU A 196 -10.88 -16.09 7.23
CA LEU A 196 -11.40 -15.24 8.30
C LEU A 196 -11.51 -16.05 9.58
N HIS A 197 -10.69 -15.73 10.57
CA HIS A 197 -10.70 -16.38 11.88
C HIS A 197 -10.95 -15.41 12.99
#